data_ee331a9763ea0fc18e467742f031e0ec
#
_entry.id   ee331a9763ea0fc18e467742f031e0ec
#
_cell.length_a   1.000
_cell.length_b   1.000
_cell.length_c   1.000
_cell.angle_alpha   90.00
_cell.angle_beta   90.00
_cell.angle_gamma   90.00
#
_symmetry.space_group_name_H-M   'P 1'
#
loop_
_entity.id
_entity.type
_entity.pdbx_description
1 polymer ?
#
loop_
_entity_poly.entity_id
_entity_poly.type
_entity_poly.pdbx_seq_one_letter_code
_entity_poly.pdbx_strand_id
1 'polypeptide(L)'
;MLASVPATDATRTPGDPRGVFFDLFDADTAVELTMRGELLIALERWLTASGQTQAQAAKVLGVTQARISNIKRGKFSEFSLEQLVKLAARAGLKPQLKLANVA
;
A
#
# COMPACT_ATOMS: atom_id res chain seq x y z
N MET A 1 -6.27 32.82 6.30
CA MET A 1 -5.56 32.91 6.25
C MET A 1 -5.24 32.67 6.39
N LEU A 2 -5.36 32.30 6.09
CA LEU A 2 -4.62 32.15 6.10
C LEU A 2 -4.35 31.83 6.06
N ALA A 3 -4.54 31.64 5.81
CA ALA A 3 -3.91 31.39 5.75
C ALA A 3 -3.93 30.90 5.64
N SER A 4 -4.10 30.66 5.49
CA SER A 4 -3.71 30.25 5.42
C SER A 4 -3.78 29.67 5.14
N VAL A 5 -3.93 29.49 4.86
CA VAL A 5 -3.49 29.09 4.57
C VAL A 5 -3.44 28.65 4.61
N PRO A 6 -3.50 28.48 4.49
CA PRO A 6 -3.00 28.09 4.47
C PRO A 6 -2.89 27.53 4.42
N ALA A 7 -2.96 27.18 4.31
CA ALA A 7 -2.41 27.01 4.15
C ALA A 7 -2.51 26.63 3.73
N THR A 8 -2.74 26.57 3.39
CA THR A 8 -2.37 26.63 2.91
C THR A 8 -2.24 26.67 2.60
N ASP A 9 -2.66 26.99 2.20
CA ASP A 9 -1.93 27.14 1.71
C ASP A 9 -0.74 27.45 1.82
N ALA A 10 -0.52 28.00 2.13
CA ALA A 10 0.87 28.25 2.41
C ALA A 10 1.72 27.01 2.45
N THR A 11 1.14 25.90 2.63
CA THR A 11 1.83 24.60 2.61
C THR A 11 2.13 24.13 1.21
N ARG A 12 1.62 24.81 0.21
CA ARG A 12 1.79 24.39 -1.18
C ARG A 12 2.84 25.22 -1.86
N THR A 13 3.99 25.36 -1.25
CA THR A 13 5.07 26.08 -1.88
C THR A 13 5.75 25.24 -2.94
N PRO A 14 6.34 25.89 -3.97
CA PRO A 14 7.14 25.14 -4.95
C PRO A 14 8.27 24.42 -4.24
N GLY A 15 8.45 23.17 -4.55
CA GLY A 15 9.47 22.36 -3.88
C GLY A 15 8.99 21.62 -2.67
N ASP A 16 7.74 21.84 -2.23
CA ASP A 16 7.17 21.05 -1.16
C ASP A 16 6.89 19.65 -1.67
N PRO A 17 7.59 18.61 -1.15
CA PRO A 17 7.38 17.24 -1.67
C PRO A 17 5.94 16.78 -1.60
N ARG A 18 5.23 17.22 -0.56
CA ARG A 18 3.83 16.81 -0.42
C ARG A 18 2.97 17.49 -1.47
N GLY A 19 3.22 18.77 -1.75
CA GLY A 19 2.50 19.46 -2.79
C GLY A 19 2.76 18.86 -4.16
N VAL A 20 4.02 18.53 -4.43
CA VAL A 20 4.38 17.90 -5.70
C VAL A 20 3.68 16.56 -5.84
N PHE A 21 3.64 15.78 -4.76
CA PHE A 21 2.98 14.48 -4.79
C PHE A 21 1.51 14.62 -5.17
N PHE A 22 0.80 15.50 -4.51
CA PHE A 22 -0.63 15.68 -4.78
C PHE A 22 -0.90 16.33 -6.12
N ASP A 23 0.06 17.09 -6.65
CA ASP A 23 -0.07 17.67 -7.98
C ASP A 23 0.12 16.62 -9.07
N LEU A 24 1.01 15.65 -8.84
CA LEU A 24 1.30 14.61 -9.80
C LEU A 24 0.30 13.47 -9.75
N PHE A 25 -0.28 13.22 -8.57
CA PHE A 25 -1.23 12.13 -8.38
C PHE A 25 -2.53 12.71 -7.86
N ASP A 26 -3.62 12.34 -8.49
CA ASP A 26 -4.92 12.78 -7.99
C ASP A 26 -5.28 12.00 -6.72
N ALA A 27 -6.40 12.37 -6.11
CA ALA A 27 -6.78 11.81 -4.82
C ALA A 27 -7.00 10.29 -4.89
N ASP A 28 -7.57 9.81 -5.97
CA ASP A 28 -7.85 8.38 -6.09
C ASP A 28 -6.56 7.58 -6.22
N THR A 29 -5.57 8.10 -6.93
CA THR A 29 -4.27 7.43 -7.01
C THR A 29 -3.59 7.38 -5.65
N ALA A 30 -3.66 8.48 -4.89
CA ALA A 30 -3.06 8.53 -3.56
C ALA A 30 -3.72 7.53 -2.62
N VAL A 31 -5.04 7.39 -2.69
CA VAL A 31 -5.77 6.43 -1.88
C VAL A 31 -5.37 5.01 -2.27
N GLU A 32 -5.25 4.73 -3.56
CA GLU A 32 -4.86 3.41 -4.01
C GLU A 32 -3.46 3.03 -3.53
N LEU A 33 -2.52 3.97 -3.59
CA LEU A 33 -1.17 3.71 -3.11
C LEU A 33 -1.15 3.40 -1.61
N THR A 34 -1.96 4.13 -0.85
CA THR A 34 -2.07 3.88 0.59
C THR A 34 -2.61 2.48 0.85
N MET A 35 -3.64 2.07 0.13
CA MET A 35 -4.23 0.74 0.31
C MET A 35 -3.26 -0.35 -0.09
N ARG A 36 -2.50 -0.16 -1.16
CA ARG A 36 -1.47 -1.12 -1.53
C ARG A 36 -0.44 -1.28 -0.42
N GLY A 37 -0.02 -0.16 0.15
CA GLY A 37 0.95 -0.20 1.24
C GLY A 37 0.44 -0.97 2.43
N GLU A 38 -0.81 -0.73 2.81
CA GLU A 38 -1.40 -1.42 3.95
C GLU A 38 -1.50 -2.92 3.73
N LEU A 39 -1.92 -3.32 2.52
CA LEU A 39 -2.01 -4.74 2.21
C LEU A 39 -0.63 -5.40 2.20
N LEU A 40 0.36 -4.72 1.67
CA LEU A 40 1.70 -5.26 1.62
C LEU A 40 2.27 -5.43 3.02
N ILE A 41 2.03 -4.46 3.90
CA ILE A 41 2.47 -4.57 5.29
C ILE A 41 1.81 -5.78 5.97
N ALA A 42 0.52 -5.98 5.73
CA ALA A 42 -0.18 -7.12 6.30
C ALA A 42 0.40 -8.43 5.80
N LEU A 43 0.71 -8.51 4.52
CA LEU A 43 1.34 -9.70 3.95
C LEU A 43 2.73 -9.93 4.51
N GLU A 44 3.49 -8.87 4.68
CA GLU A 44 4.83 -8.96 5.24
C GLU A 44 4.78 -9.49 6.68
N ARG A 45 3.83 -9.00 7.46
CA ARG A 45 3.63 -9.47 8.82
C ARG A 45 3.21 -10.93 8.86
N TRP A 46 2.36 -11.32 7.91
CA TRP A 46 1.95 -12.71 7.79
C TRP A 46 3.14 -13.62 7.50
N LEU A 47 4.01 -13.20 6.58
CA LEU A 47 5.21 -13.98 6.27
C LEU A 47 6.08 -14.16 7.50
N THR A 48 6.30 -13.09 8.25
CA THR A 48 7.13 -13.15 9.46
C THR A 48 6.49 -14.04 10.51
N ALA A 49 5.19 -13.88 10.74
CA ALA A 49 4.50 -14.61 11.79
C ALA A 49 4.34 -16.10 11.47
N SER A 50 4.23 -16.45 10.18
CA SER A 50 3.99 -17.83 9.80
C SER A 50 5.21 -18.72 9.97
N GLY A 51 6.40 -18.13 9.98
CA GLY A 51 7.64 -18.90 10.10
C GLY A 51 7.94 -19.76 8.90
N GLN A 52 7.22 -19.56 7.79
CA GLN A 52 7.42 -20.37 6.60
C GLN A 52 8.65 -19.91 5.82
N THR A 53 9.25 -20.85 5.10
CA THR A 53 10.30 -20.49 4.14
C THR A 53 9.67 -19.76 2.98
N GLN A 54 10.51 -19.06 2.19
CA GLN A 54 10.00 -18.39 1.00
C GLN A 54 9.36 -19.37 0.03
N ALA A 55 9.92 -20.58 -0.08
CA ALA A 55 9.35 -21.58 -0.97
C ALA A 55 7.96 -22.01 -0.49
N GLN A 56 7.80 -22.21 0.82
CA GLN A 56 6.51 -22.62 1.37
C GLN A 56 5.48 -21.50 1.20
N ALA A 57 5.86 -20.28 1.50
CA ALA A 57 4.97 -19.13 1.34
C ALA A 57 4.57 -18.95 -0.12
N ALA A 58 5.51 -19.17 -1.03
CA ALA A 58 5.23 -19.06 -2.46
C ALA A 58 4.15 -20.04 -2.87
N LYS A 59 4.19 -21.26 -2.33
CA LYS A 59 3.15 -22.25 -2.62
C LYS A 59 1.79 -21.83 -2.08
N VAL A 60 1.76 -21.33 -0.86
CA VAL A 60 0.50 -20.89 -0.24
C VAL A 60 -0.12 -19.77 -1.06
N LEU A 61 0.69 -18.81 -1.46
CA LEU A 61 0.19 -17.64 -2.20
C LEU A 61 0.05 -17.88 -3.69
N GLY A 62 0.61 -19.00 -4.19
CA GLY A 62 0.53 -19.30 -5.62
C GLY A 62 1.37 -18.36 -6.46
N VAL A 63 2.53 -17.95 -5.95
CA VAL A 63 3.42 -17.03 -6.66
C VAL A 63 4.84 -17.60 -6.64
N THR A 64 5.75 -16.92 -7.32
CA THR A 64 7.16 -17.31 -7.34
C THR A 64 7.85 -16.86 -6.06
N GLN A 65 9.00 -17.47 -5.76
CA GLN A 65 9.80 -17.02 -4.64
C GLN A 65 10.29 -15.59 -4.82
N ALA A 66 10.53 -15.18 -6.06
CA ALA A 66 10.90 -13.79 -6.34
C ALA A 66 9.83 -12.83 -5.89
N ARG A 67 8.56 -13.19 -6.08
CA ARG A 67 7.44 -12.37 -5.60
C ARG A 67 7.41 -12.30 -4.07
N ILE A 68 7.68 -13.41 -3.40
CA ILE A 68 7.78 -13.41 -1.95
C ILE A 68 8.90 -12.46 -1.49
N SER A 69 10.04 -12.50 -2.17
CA SER A 69 11.13 -11.59 -1.87
C SER A 69 10.71 -10.13 -2.03
N ASN A 70 9.93 -9.82 -3.07
CA ASN A 70 9.44 -8.46 -3.29
C ASN A 70 8.51 -8.01 -2.16
N ILE A 71 7.69 -8.94 -1.65
CA ILE A 71 6.83 -8.62 -0.49
C ILE A 71 7.70 -8.28 0.72
N LYS A 72 8.71 -9.11 0.99
CA LYS A 72 9.57 -8.89 2.14
C LYS A 72 10.34 -7.58 2.05
N ARG A 73 10.65 -7.13 0.85
CA ARG A 73 11.37 -5.87 0.65
C ARG A 73 10.44 -4.66 0.61
N GLY A 74 9.15 -4.88 0.68
CA GLY A 74 8.19 -3.78 0.64
C GLY A 74 8.06 -3.12 -0.72
N LYS A 75 8.29 -3.87 -1.78
CA LYS A 75 8.24 -3.32 -3.15
C LYS A 75 6.81 -3.31 -3.66
N PHE A 76 6.00 -2.41 -3.11
CA PHE A 76 4.58 -2.37 -3.45
C PHE A 76 4.34 -1.98 -4.92
N SER A 77 5.30 -1.33 -5.56
CA SER A 77 5.16 -0.96 -6.98
C SER A 77 5.15 -2.17 -7.90
N GLU A 78 5.61 -3.32 -7.41
CA GLU A 78 5.61 -4.56 -8.18
C GLU A 78 4.26 -5.27 -8.16
N PHE A 79 3.30 -4.76 -7.44
CA PHE A 79 2.00 -5.40 -7.25
C PHE A 79 0.89 -4.39 -7.52
N SER A 80 -0.15 -4.86 -8.21
CA SER A 80 -1.37 -4.06 -8.31
C SER A 80 -2.20 -4.26 -7.04
N LEU A 81 -3.13 -3.35 -6.81
CA LEU A 81 -4.04 -3.48 -5.66
C LEU A 81 -4.81 -4.79 -5.74
N GLU A 82 -5.29 -5.15 -6.93
CA GLU A 82 -6.03 -6.39 -7.13
C GLU A 82 -5.19 -7.60 -6.74
N GLN A 83 -3.93 -7.62 -7.17
CA GLN A 83 -3.04 -8.73 -6.83
C GLN A 83 -2.84 -8.85 -5.32
N LEU A 84 -2.66 -7.71 -4.65
CA LEU A 84 -2.45 -7.72 -3.21
C LEU A 84 -3.68 -8.20 -2.46
N VAL A 85 -4.87 -7.82 -2.91
CA VAL A 85 -6.11 -8.30 -2.31
C VAL A 85 -6.21 -9.81 -2.44
N LYS A 86 -5.90 -10.34 -3.64
CA LYS A 86 -5.97 -11.78 -3.87
C LYS A 86 -4.94 -12.52 -3.03
N LEU A 87 -3.73 -11.98 -2.94
CA LEU A 87 -2.69 -12.61 -2.12
C LEU A 87 -3.07 -12.63 -0.65
N ALA A 88 -3.64 -11.53 -0.15
CA ALA A 88 -4.08 -11.48 1.23
C ALA A 88 -5.16 -12.54 1.50
N ALA A 89 -6.08 -12.72 0.57
CA ALA A 89 -7.11 -13.74 0.72
C ALA A 89 -6.49 -15.13 0.75
N ARG A 90 -5.50 -15.40 -0.09
CA ARG A 90 -4.82 -16.69 -0.11
C ARG A 90 -4.04 -16.95 1.16
N ALA A 91 -3.55 -15.89 1.79
CA ALA A 91 -2.85 -16.02 3.06
C ALA A 91 -3.78 -16.28 4.25
N GLY A 92 -5.09 -16.29 4.00
CA GLY A 92 -6.06 -16.46 5.06
C GLY A 92 -6.43 -15.16 5.75
N LEU A 93 -5.89 -14.05 5.28
CA LEU A 93 -6.32 -12.75 5.76
C LEU A 93 -7.66 -12.43 5.12
N LYS A 94 -8.41 -11.55 5.77
CA LYS A 94 -9.74 -11.21 5.26
C LYS A 94 -9.77 -9.71 4.98
N PRO A 95 -9.29 -9.28 3.81
CA PRO A 95 -9.31 -7.87 3.49
C PRO A 95 -10.73 -7.34 3.52
N GLN A 96 -10.92 -6.24 4.19
CA GLN A 96 -12.23 -5.60 4.29
C GLN A 96 -12.07 -4.16 3.89
N LEU A 97 -13.07 -3.67 3.20
CA LEU A 97 -13.10 -2.28 2.75
C LEU A 97 -14.01 -1.49 3.66
N LYS A 98 -13.46 -0.46 4.27
CA LYS A 98 -14.24 0.48 5.06
C LYS A 98 -14.11 1.84 4.44
N LEU A 99 -15.23 2.48 4.20
CA LEU A 99 -15.24 3.81 3.64
C LEU A 99 -15.57 4.80 4.73
N ALA A 100 -14.67 5.76 4.92
CA ALA A 100 -14.93 6.84 5.86
C ALA A 100 -15.89 7.82 5.21
N ASN A 101 -16.88 8.23 5.97
CA ASN A 101 -17.81 9.26 5.49
C ASN A 101 -17.24 10.62 5.86
N VAL A 102 -16.83 11.35 4.84
CA VAL A 102 -16.13 12.62 5.03
C VAL A 102 -17.04 13.77 4.61
N ALA A 103 -18.25 13.73 4.96
CA ALA A 103 -19.20 14.75 4.56
C ALA A 103 -18.83 16.13 5.08
#